data_977c4aa919df91911c72d142f1aed68f
#
_entry.id   977c4aa919df91911c72d142f1aed68f
#
_cell.length_a   1.000
_cell.length_b   1.000
_cell.length_c   1.000
_cell.angle_alpha   90.00
_cell.angle_beta   90.00
_cell.angle_gamma   90.00
#
_symmetry.space_group_name_H-M   'P 1'
#
loop_
_entity.id
_entity.type
_entity.pdbx_description
1 polymer ?
#
loop_
_entity_poly.entity_id
_entity_poly.type
_entity_poly.pdbx_seq_one_letter_code
_entity_poly.pdbx_strand_id
1 'polypeptide(L)'
;MCIRDRNTGIENLTPDFSGKPDLLQEVFEAEPEVFAHNLETVPRIFKRIRPAFRYDRSLDVIRQAHDYGLITKSNLILGMGETEQEVLDTLQDLRDAGTDIITITQYLRPGPLFHPIDRWVRPEEFVEHSKAAREMGYGAVMAGPLVRSSYRAGKLYVQAMQARGRELPERLSHLQETSQGPTAQEASSLLSKYGASQETPVTTR
;
A
#
# COMPACT_ATOMS: atom_id res chain seq x y z
N MET A 1 -5.74 22.24 -15.74
CA MET A 1 -6.47 21.38 -16.71
C MET A 1 -6.06 19.94 -16.41
N CYS A 2 -6.89 19.18 -15.70
CA CYS A 2 -6.62 17.75 -15.50
C CYS A 2 -6.93 17.01 -16.78
N ILE A 3 -5.91 16.52 -17.45
CA ILE A 3 -6.09 15.59 -18.57
C ILE A 3 -6.32 14.22 -17.91
N ARG A 4 -7.58 13.97 -17.54
CA ARG A 4 -8.00 12.62 -17.17
C ARG A 4 -8.29 11.87 -18.44
N ASP A 5 -7.41 10.96 -18.82
CA ASP A 5 -7.71 9.97 -19.83
C ASP A 5 -8.92 9.15 -19.34
N ARG A 6 -9.90 8.94 -20.19
CA ARG A 6 -11.14 8.21 -19.83
C ARG A 6 -10.87 6.79 -19.36
N ASN A 7 -9.73 6.21 -19.73
CA ASN A 7 -9.34 4.83 -19.40
C ASN A 7 -8.30 4.75 -18.27
N THR A 8 -8.00 5.85 -17.60
CA THR A 8 -7.05 5.89 -16.49
C THR A 8 -7.77 6.08 -15.16
N GLY A 9 -7.49 5.20 -14.18
CA GLY A 9 -7.89 5.37 -12.78
C GLY A 9 -6.92 6.29 -12.03
N ILE A 10 -7.43 6.97 -11.01
CA ILE A 10 -6.65 7.87 -10.16
C ILE A 10 -6.55 7.29 -8.75
N GLU A 11 -5.33 7.08 -8.28
CA GLU A 11 -5.03 6.92 -6.86
C GLU A 11 -4.57 8.30 -6.33
N ASN A 12 -5.32 8.86 -5.40
CA ASN A 12 -5.01 10.17 -4.82
C ASN A 12 -4.42 10.00 -3.42
N LEU A 13 -3.14 10.35 -3.23
CA LEU A 13 -2.51 10.39 -1.93
C LEU A 13 -2.80 11.73 -1.26
N THR A 14 -3.60 11.69 -0.19
CA THR A 14 -4.20 12.86 0.45
C THR A 14 -3.62 13.08 1.85
N PRO A 15 -3.28 14.32 2.25
CA PRO A 15 -2.96 14.65 3.63
C PRO A 15 -4.21 14.63 4.51
N ASP A 16 -4.04 14.79 5.83
CA ASP A 16 -5.17 14.83 6.78
C ASP A 16 -5.86 16.20 6.87
N PHE A 17 -5.39 17.20 6.11
CA PHE A 17 -5.86 18.60 6.13
C PHE A 17 -6.04 19.19 7.54
N SER A 18 -5.26 18.71 8.52
CA SER A 18 -5.40 19.07 9.94
C SER A 18 -6.80 18.75 10.51
N GLY A 19 -7.50 17.77 9.92
CA GLY A 19 -8.85 17.36 10.32
C GLY A 19 -9.96 18.30 9.88
N LYS A 20 -9.75 19.13 8.84
CA LYS A 20 -10.79 19.98 8.26
C LYS A 20 -11.71 19.17 7.34
N PRO A 21 -12.96 18.90 7.73
CA PRO A 21 -13.85 18.01 6.98
C PRO A 21 -14.21 18.57 5.60
N ASP A 22 -14.36 19.89 5.47
CA ASP A 22 -14.74 20.52 4.20
C ASP A 22 -13.69 20.23 3.09
N LEU A 23 -12.38 20.24 3.44
CA LEU A 23 -11.32 19.95 2.48
C LEU A 23 -11.25 18.46 2.14
N LEU A 24 -11.58 17.57 3.06
CA LEU A 24 -11.70 16.14 2.78
C LEU A 24 -12.89 15.86 1.86
N GLN A 25 -14.00 16.54 2.11
CA GLN A 25 -15.21 16.42 1.30
C GLN A 25 -14.94 16.78 -0.17
N GLU A 26 -14.21 17.86 -0.45
CA GLU A 26 -13.82 18.22 -1.83
C GLU A 26 -13.05 17.10 -2.54
N VAL A 27 -12.19 16.38 -1.81
CA VAL A 27 -11.44 15.23 -2.36
C VAL A 27 -12.38 14.04 -2.59
N PHE A 28 -13.32 13.78 -1.69
CA PHE A 28 -14.27 12.68 -1.83
C PHE A 28 -15.22 12.92 -3.02
N GLU A 29 -15.69 14.15 -3.21
CA GLU A 29 -16.56 14.55 -4.34
C GLU A 29 -15.84 14.46 -5.69
N ALA A 30 -14.51 14.49 -5.71
CA ALA A 30 -13.74 14.23 -6.92
C ALA A 30 -13.71 12.74 -7.33
N GLU A 31 -14.23 11.85 -6.47
CA GLU A 31 -14.41 10.41 -6.68
C GLU A 31 -13.15 9.73 -7.28
N PRO A 32 -11.98 9.81 -6.61
CA PRO A 32 -10.82 9.02 -7.05
C PRO A 32 -11.12 7.52 -6.91
N GLU A 33 -10.57 6.71 -7.80
CA GLU A 33 -10.71 5.24 -7.72
C GLU A 33 -10.13 4.68 -6.42
N VAL A 34 -9.03 5.27 -5.93
CA VAL A 34 -8.41 4.93 -4.64
C VAL A 34 -8.10 6.21 -3.87
N PHE A 35 -8.65 6.32 -2.70
CA PHE A 35 -8.26 7.32 -1.70
C PHE A 35 -7.15 6.74 -0.83
N ALA A 36 -5.96 7.33 -0.90
CA ALA A 36 -4.81 6.90 -0.11
C ALA A 36 -4.47 7.93 0.97
N HIS A 37 -4.36 7.47 2.21
CA HIS A 37 -3.81 8.23 3.33
C HIS A 37 -2.84 7.34 4.12
N ASN A 38 -1.57 7.71 4.10
CA ASN A 38 -0.51 6.90 4.68
C ASN A 38 -0.41 7.08 6.19
N LEU A 39 -0.53 5.99 6.96
CA LEU A 39 -0.29 5.99 8.41
C LEU A 39 1.21 5.92 8.73
N GLU A 40 1.93 5.09 8.00
CA GLU A 40 3.38 4.88 7.95
C GLU A 40 3.99 4.14 9.14
N THR A 41 3.55 4.37 10.38
CA THR A 41 4.17 3.74 11.55
C THR A 41 3.20 3.53 12.71
N VAL A 42 3.66 2.84 13.75
CA VAL A 42 2.90 2.45 14.94
C VAL A 42 2.74 3.61 15.95
N PRO A 43 1.72 3.59 16.84
CA PRO A 43 1.39 4.70 17.75
C PRO A 43 2.56 5.19 18.59
N ARG A 44 3.35 4.28 19.19
CA ARG A 44 4.43 4.62 20.14
C ARG A 44 5.49 5.54 19.54
N ILE A 45 5.82 5.34 18.26
CA ILE A 45 6.84 6.13 17.57
C ILE A 45 6.27 7.18 16.62
N PHE A 46 4.94 7.21 16.45
CA PHE A 46 4.24 8.02 15.45
C PHE A 46 4.63 9.50 15.50
N LYS A 47 4.55 10.12 16.69
CA LYS A 47 4.85 11.54 16.83
C LYS A 47 6.30 11.90 16.47
N ARG A 48 7.23 10.97 16.68
CA ARG A 48 8.65 11.15 16.33
C ARG A 48 8.87 11.06 14.82
N ILE A 49 8.17 10.15 14.16
CA ILE A 49 8.32 9.89 12.72
C ILE A 49 7.49 10.88 11.90
N ARG A 50 6.27 11.21 12.38
CA ARG A 50 5.30 12.08 11.70
C ARG A 50 4.83 13.22 12.60
N PRO A 51 5.70 14.17 12.96
CA PRO A 51 5.38 15.22 13.95
C PRO A 51 4.24 16.15 13.54
N ALA A 52 3.98 16.30 12.23
CA ALA A 52 2.91 17.14 11.69
C ALA A 52 1.53 16.47 11.71
N PHE A 53 1.47 15.15 11.95
CA PHE A 53 0.24 14.36 11.89
C PHE A 53 -0.13 13.82 13.28
N ARG A 54 -1.34 13.28 13.38
CA ARG A 54 -1.83 12.57 14.57
C ARG A 54 -2.34 11.20 14.14
N TYR A 55 -2.05 10.18 14.93
CA TYR A 55 -2.41 8.80 14.65
C TYR A 55 -3.93 8.61 14.56
N ASP A 56 -4.65 9.07 15.59
CA ASP A 56 -6.11 9.03 15.68
C ASP A 56 -6.79 9.75 14.51
N ARG A 57 -6.29 10.94 14.15
CA ARG A 57 -6.80 11.71 13.02
C ARG A 57 -6.54 11.02 11.67
N SER A 58 -5.39 10.37 11.52
CA SER A 58 -5.10 9.62 10.29
C SER A 58 -6.05 8.44 10.11
N LEU A 59 -6.40 7.73 11.18
CA LEU A 59 -7.44 6.68 11.13
C LEU A 59 -8.82 7.25 10.81
N ASP A 60 -9.16 8.40 11.41
CA ASP A 60 -10.44 9.05 11.17
C ASP A 60 -10.61 9.51 9.70
N VAL A 61 -9.56 10.04 9.09
CA VAL A 61 -9.55 10.39 7.65
C VAL A 61 -9.84 9.18 6.77
N ILE A 62 -9.25 8.03 7.08
CA ILE A 62 -9.51 6.78 6.36
C ILE A 62 -10.96 6.34 6.55
N ARG A 63 -11.47 6.42 7.79
CA ARG A 63 -12.86 6.05 8.11
C ARG A 63 -13.86 6.92 7.33
N GLN A 64 -13.66 8.24 7.31
CA GLN A 64 -14.52 9.15 6.55
C GLN A 64 -14.52 8.81 5.05
N ALA A 65 -13.36 8.51 4.45
CA ALA A 65 -13.28 8.11 3.05
C ALA A 65 -13.97 6.76 2.78
N HIS A 66 -13.83 5.80 3.71
CA HIS A 66 -14.51 4.51 3.65
C HIS A 66 -16.03 4.66 3.72
N ASP A 67 -16.53 5.46 4.67
CA ASP A 67 -17.96 5.71 4.90
C ASP A 67 -18.59 6.48 3.72
N TYR A 68 -17.81 7.35 3.08
CA TYR A 68 -18.24 7.99 1.81
C TYR A 68 -18.38 6.98 0.66
N GLY A 69 -17.72 5.83 0.76
CA GLY A 69 -17.81 4.75 -0.22
C GLY A 69 -16.59 4.58 -1.12
N LEU A 70 -15.50 5.30 -0.89
CA LEU A 70 -14.26 5.16 -1.66
C LEU A 70 -13.53 3.86 -1.34
N ILE A 71 -12.73 3.36 -2.28
CA ILE A 71 -11.72 2.35 -2.00
C ILE A 71 -10.56 3.04 -1.28
N THR A 72 -10.26 2.58 -0.08
CA THR A 72 -9.27 3.20 0.80
C THR A 72 -7.95 2.45 0.81
N LYS A 73 -6.86 3.19 0.95
CA LYS A 73 -5.52 2.64 0.99
C LYS A 73 -4.66 3.31 2.05
N SER A 74 -3.82 2.50 2.71
CA SER A 74 -2.78 2.98 3.61
C SER A 74 -1.49 2.18 3.46
N ASN A 75 -0.47 2.56 4.24
CA ASN A 75 0.79 1.83 4.26
C ASN A 75 1.38 1.74 5.67
N LEU A 76 2.27 0.78 5.86
CA LEU A 76 3.22 0.71 6.97
C LEU A 76 4.65 0.62 6.43
N ILE A 77 5.55 1.31 7.11
CA ILE A 77 6.99 1.29 6.85
C ILE A 77 7.66 0.70 8.08
N LEU A 78 8.38 -0.39 7.90
CA LEU A 78 8.98 -1.17 8.97
C LEU A 78 10.49 -0.95 9.06
N GLY A 79 11.05 -1.18 10.26
CA GLY A 79 12.47 -1.02 10.54
C GLY A 79 12.84 0.29 11.21
N MET A 80 11.87 0.95 11.87
CA MET A 80 12.05 2.19 12.61
C MET A 80 11.97 2.01 14.14
N GLY A 81 11.98 0.75 14.63
CA GLY A 81 11.95 0.41 16.05
C GLY A 81 10.59 -0.04 16.57
N GLU A 82 9.65 -0.37 15.70
CA GLU A 82 8.40 -1.02 16.03
C GLU A 82 8.62 -2.49 16.44
N THR A 83 7.75 -3.01 17.28
CA THR A 83 7.66 -4.44 17.59
C THR A 83 6.67 -5.14 16.67
N GLU A 84 6.77 -6.46 16.56
CA GLU A 84 5.83 -7.27 15.77
C GLU A 84 4.38 -7.08 16.23
N GLN A 85 4.13 -7.11 17.54
CA GLN A 85 2.78 -6.92 18.09
C GLN A 85 2.23 -5.53 17.75
N GLU A 86 3.05 -4.48 17.85
CA GLU A 86 2.63 -3.12 17.45
C GLU A 86 2.26 -3.02 15.97
N VAL A 87 2.93 -3.78 15.10
CA VAL A 87 2.59 -3.85 13.67
C VAL A 87 1.23 -4.54 13.50
N LEU A 88 0.99 -5.66 14.17
CA LEU A 88 -0.28 -6.38 14.09
C LEU A 88 -1.44 -5.54 14.64
N ASP A 89 -1.26 -4.88 15.79
CA ASP A 89 -2.25 -3.97 16.37
C ASP A 89 -2.57 -2.81 15.42
N THR A 90 -1.54 -2.24 14.79
CA THR A 90 -1.72 -1.14 13.83
C THR A 90 -2.42 -1.60 12.54
N LEU A 91 -2.15 -2.80 12.08
CA LEU A 91 -2.89 -3.39 10.96
C LEU A 91 -4.37 -3.56 11.34
N GLN A 92 -4.68 -4.00 12.57
CA GLN A 92 -6.05 -4.11 13.03
C GLN A 92 -6.74 -2.74 13.10
N ASP A 93 -6.08 -1.72 13.70
CA ASP A 93 -6.60 -0.34 13.76
C ASP A 93 -6.94 0.21 12.37
N LEU A 94 -6.05 0.00 11.39
CA LEU A 94 -6.27 0.42 10.00
C LEU A 94 -7.43 -0.35 9.35
N ARG A 95 -7.55 -1.65 9.64
CA ARG A 95 -8.67 -2.46 9.11
C ARG A 95 -10.00 -2.01 9.71
N ASP A 96 -10.04 -1.75 11.00
CA ASP A 96 -11.23 -1.24 11.72
C ASP A 96 -11.61 0.17 11.27
N ALA A 97 -10.64 0.96 10.82
CA ALA A 97 -10.90 2.24 10.15
C ALA A 97 -11.42 2.10 8.71
N GLY A 98 -11.51 0.88 8.17
CA GLY A 98 -12.05 0.62 6.85
C GLY A 98 -11.02 0.62 5.72
N THR A 99 -9.73 0.38 6.01
CA THR A 99 -8.70 0.27 4.96
C THR A 99 -8.91 -0.98 4.12
N ASP A 100 -9.03 -0.83 2.80
CA ASP A 100 -9.18 -1.94 1.85
C ASP A 100 -7.85 -2.46 1.34
N ILE A 101 -6.91 -1.56 1.09
CA ILE A 101 -5.61 -1.87 0.51
C ILE A 101 -4.51 -1.48 1.50
N ILE A 102 -3.64 -2.42 1.81
CA ILE A 102 -2.45 -2.15 2.63
C ILE A 102 -1.16 -2.47 1.87
N THR A 103 -0.18 -1.58 1.98
CA THR A 103 1.19 -1.83 1.54
C THR A 103 2.14 -1.80 2.73
N ILE A 104 3.08 -2.75 2.79
CA ILE A 104 4.05 -2.86 3.89
C ILE A 104 5.45 -2.90 3.26
N THR A 105 6.32 -1.99 3.68
CA THR A 105 7.66 -1.84 3.08
C THR A 105 8.75 -1.60 4.11
N GLN A 106 10.02 -1.74 3.71
CA GLN A 106 11.17 -1.41 4.54
C GLN A 106 11.40 0.11 4.55
N TYR A 107 11.72 0.65 5.70
CA TYR A 107 12.23 2.01 5.83
C TYR A 107 13.60 2.14 5.18
N LEU A 108 13.71 3.02 4.21
CA LEU A 108 14.96 3.41 3.58
C LEU A 108 15.27 4.85 3.97
N ARG A 109 16.31 5.06 4.77
CA ARG A 109 16.67 6.37 5.30
C ARG A 109 17.03 7.36 4.18
N PRO A 110 16.29 8.47 4.01
CA PRO A 110 16.55 9.40 2.91
C PRO A 110 17.87 10.18 3.05
N GLY A 111 18.38 10.32 4.27
CA GLY A 111 19.63 11.04 4.55
C GLY A 111 19.95 11.11 6.04
N PRO A 112 21.14 11.63 6.41
CA PRO A 112 21.65 11.62 7.80
C PRO A 112 20.77 12.36 8.82
N LEU A 113 19.97 13.34 8.39
CA LEU A 113 19.09 14.14 9.26
C LEU A 113 17.76 13.44 9.59
N PHE A 114 17.44 12.35 8.87
CA PHE A 114 16.21 11.58 9.09
C PHE A 114 16.44 10.48 10.13
N HIS A 115 15.35 9.91 10.62
CA HIS A 115 15.38 8.80 11.57
C HIS A 115 16.32 7.68 11.10
N PRO A 116 17.21 7.14 11.97
CA PRO A 116 18.06 6.03 11.58
C PRO A 116 17.25 4.77 11.32
N ILE A 117 17.79 3.88 10.48
CA ILE A 117 17.25 2.52 10.35
C ILE A 117 17.58 1.79 11.65
N ASP A 118 16.55 1.28 12.34
CA ASP A 118 16.71 0.50 13.56
C ASP A 118 17.14 -0.93 13.22
N ARG A 119 16.44 -1.53 12.23
CA ARG A 119 16.79 -2.87 11.73
C ARG A 119 16.37 -3.06 10.27
N TRP A 120 17.02 -4.00 9.62
CA TRP A 120 16.56 -4.54 8.35
C TRP A 120 15.58 -5.69 8.63
N VAL A 121 14.34 -5.51 8.19
CA VAL A 121 13.29 -6.51 8.32
C VAL A 121 13.56 -7.66 7.35
N ARG A 122 13.47 -8.88 7.82
CA ARG A 122 13.71 -10.06 6.99
C ARG A 122 12.57 -10.26 5.99
N PRO A 123 12.85 -10.78 4.78
CA PRO A 123 11.81 -11.04 3.78
C PRO A 123 10.66 -11.90 4.29
N GLU A 124 10.95 -12.87 5.16
CA GLU A 124 9.97 -13.78 5.75
C GLU A 124 8.94 -13.03 6.61
N GLU A 125 9.36 -12.02 7.38
CA GLU A 125 8.49 -11.19 8.20
C GLU A 125 7.45 -10.43 7.35
N PHE A 126 7.82 -9.98 6.14
CA PHE A 126 6.85 -9.38 5.21
C PHE A 126 5.81 -10.40 4.74
N VAL A 127 6.19 -11.65 4.55
CA VAL A 127 5.26 -12.73 4.20
C VAL A 127 4.28 -12.98 5.34
N GLU A 128 4.77 -13.04 6.58
CA GLU A 128 3.96 -13.23 7.79
C GLU A 128 2.96 -12.07 7.98
N HIS A 129 3.43 -10.82 7.89
CA HIS A 129 2.54 -9.65 7.95
C HIS A 129 1.52 -9.61 6.80
N SER A 130 1.91 -10.03 5.60
CA SER A 130 0.99 -10.13 4.47
C SER A 130 -0.11 -11.18 4.72
N LYS A 131 0.25 -12.30 5.34
CA LYS A 131 -0.71 -13.35 5.71
C LYS A 131 -1.67 -12.84 6.80
N ALA A 132 -1.13 -12.27 7.88
CA ALA A 132 -1.94 -11.69 8.94
C ALA A 132 -2.92 -10.62 8.43
N ALA A 133 -2.48 -9.70 7.58
CA ALA A 133 -3.35 -8.71 6.97
C ALA A 133 -4.48 -9.33 6.14
N ARG A 134 -4.20 -10.40 5.38
CA ARG A 134 -5.26 -11.11 4.63
C ARG A 134 -6.26 -11.79 5.57
N GLU A 135 -5.80 -12.39 6.66
CA GLU A 135 -6.65 -13.00 7.69
C GLU A 135 -7.53 -11.95 8.41
N MET A 136 -7.03 -10.72 8.58
CA MET A 136 -7.80 -9.58 9.08
C MET A 136 -8.85 -9.05 8.07
N GLY A 137 -8.87 -9.56 6.83
CA GLY A 137 -9.88 -9.23 5.83
C GLY A 137 -9.55 -8.03 4.95
N TYR A 138 -8.27 -7.66 4.79
CA TYR A 138 -7.87 -6.70 3.76
C TYR A 138 -8.18 -7.24 2.35
N GLY A 139 -8.81 -6.42 1.51
CA GLY A 139 -9.15 -6.77 0.14
C GLY A 139 -7.92 -6.95 -0.76
N ALA A 140 -6.89 -6.14 -0.52
CA ALA A 140 -5.62 -6.25 -1.24
C ALA A 140 -4.43 -5.96 -0.32
N VAL A 141 -3.39 -6.78 -0.42
CA VAL A 141 -2.18 -6.69 0.41
C VAL A 141 -0.94 -6.81 -0.47
N MET A 142 0.00 -5.90 -0.29
CA MET A 142 1.33 -5.99 -0.89
C MET A 142 2.40 -5.70 0.14
N ALA A 143 3.26 -6.66 0.43
CA ALA A 143 4.33 -6.55 1.41
C ALA A 143 5.67 -7.02 0.84
N GLY A 144 6.73 -6.32 1.19
CA GLY A 144 8.09 -6.66 0.78
C GLY A 144 9.05 -5.49 0.95
N PRO A 145 10.36 -5.78 1.03
CA PRO A 145 11.37 -4.76 1.38
C PRO A 145 11.47 -3.60 0.38
N LEU A 146 11.15 -3.84 -0.88
CA LEU A 146 11.25 -2.84 -1.97
C LEU A 146 9.89 -2.47 -2.57
N VAL A 147 8.79 -2.79 -1.87
CA VAL A 147 7.45 -2.42 -2.30
C VAL A 147 7.33 -0.89 -2.28
N ARG A 148 6.74 -0.33 -3.33
CA ARG A 148 6.30 1.06 -3.38
C ARG A 148 4.78 1.11 -3.40
N SER A 149 4.20 2.13 -2.78
CA SER A 149 2.73 2.27 -2.67
C SER A 149 2.05 2.26 -4.05
N SER A 150 2.66 2.85 -5.07
CA SER A 150 2.14 2.89 -6.44
C SER A 150 2.37 1.61 -7.26
N TYR A 151 3.16 0.65 -6.74
CA TYR A 151 3.49 -0.55 -7.49
C TYR A 151 2.26 -1.44 -7.65
N ARG A 152 1.95 -1.81 -8.91
CA ARG A 152 0.77 -2.61 -9.28
C ARG A 152 -0.56 -2.07 -8.72
N ALA A 153 -0.70 -0.74 -8.64
CA ALA A 153 -1.89 -0.10 -8.07
C ALA A 153 -3.20 -0.59 -8.73
N GLY A 154 -3.24 -0.75 -10.05
CA GLY A 154 -4.40 -1.28 -10.76
C GLY A 154 -4.79 -2.70 -10.31
N LYS A 155 -3.80 -3.59 -10.08
CA LYS A 155 -4.07 -4.94 -9.56
C LYS A 155 -4.67 -4.90 -8.15
N LEU A 156 -4.13 -4.06 -7.27
CA LEU A 156 -4.63 -3.92 -5.91
C LEU A 156 -6.04 -3.34 -5.90
N TYR A 157 -6.32 -2.37 -6.78
CA TYR A 157 -7.67 -1.82 -6.95
C TYR A 157 -8.67 -2.88 -7.37
N VAL A 158 -8.36 -3.71 -8.39
CA VAL A 158 -9.22 -4.81 -8.83
C VAL A 158 -9.52 -5.77 -7.67
N GLN A 159 -8.50 -6.16 -6.90
CA GLN A 159 -8.67 -7.05 -5.76
C GLN A 159 -9.57 -6.43 -4.67
N ALA A 160 -9.39 -5.15 -4.37
CA ALA A 160 -10.20 -4.44 -3.38
C ALA A 160 -11.66 -4.30 -3.83
N MET A 161 -11.91 -3.99 -5.11
CA MET A 161 -13.26 -3.95 -5.68
C MET A 161 -13.96 -5.30 -5.56
N GLN A 162 -13.27 -6.39 -5.93
CA GLN A 162 -13.79 -7.76 -5.80
C GLN A 162 -14.11 -8.12 -4.35
N ALA A 163 -13.22 -7.77 -3.41
CA ALA A 163 -13.42 -8.03 -1.98
C ALA A 163 -14.65 -7.29 -1.42
N ARG A 164 -14.96 -6.10 -1.96
CA ARG A 164 -16.19 -5.34 -1.63
C ARG A 164 -17.42 -5.80 -2.42
N GLY A 165 -17.31 -6.81 -3.28
CA GLY A 165 -18.42 -7.26 -4.15
C GLY A 165 -18.87 -6.21 -5.17
N ARG A 166 -17.96 -5.31 -5.58
CA ARG A 166 -18.21 -4.24 -6.55
C ARG A 166 -17.67 -4.60 -7.93
N GLU A 167 -18.40 -4.22 -8.96
CA GLU A 167 -17.93 -4.31 -10.33
C GLU A 167 -16.99 -3.16 -10.67
N LEU A 168 -16.01 -3.44 -11.54
CA LEU A 168 -15.13 -2.40 -12.08
C LEU A 168 -15.92 -1.49 -13.02
N PRO A 169 -15.66 -0.17 -13.00
CA PRO A 169 -16.17 0.72 -14.03
C PRO A 169 -15.78 0.21 -15.42
N GLU A 170 -16.69 0.27 -16.39
CA GLU A 170 -16.46 -0.24 -17.76
C GLU A 170 -15.16 0.30 -18.38
N ARG A 171 -14.87 1.58 -18.15
CA ARG A 171 -13.64 2.25 -18.61
C ARG A 171 -12.34 1.67 -18.05
N LEU A 172 -12.42 0.89 -16.95
CA LEU A 172 -11.29 0.27 -16.26
C LEU A 172 -11.30 -1.27 -16.37
N SER A 173 -12.18 -1.85 -17.18
CA SER A 173 -12.30 -3.31 -17.36
C SER A 173 -10.98 -3.96 -17.81
N HIS A 174 -10.16 -3.25 -18.58
CA HIS A 174 -8.82 -3.69 -19.00
C HIS A 174 -7.87 -4.00 -17.84
N LEU A 175 -8.11 -3.45 -16.64
CA LEU A 175 -7.32 -3.75 -15.45
C LEU A 175 -7.50 -5.20 -14.96
N GLN A 176 -8.63 -5.86 -15.30
CA GLN A 176 -8.83 -7.27 -14.96
C GLN A 176 -7.84 -8.17 -15.69
N GLU A 177 -7.57 -7.91 -16.96
CA GLU A 177 -6.64 -8.70 -17.80
C GLU A 177 -5.20 -8.53 -17.29
N THR A 178 -4.81 -7.32 -16.96
CA THR A 178 -3.47 -7.01 -16.43
C THR A 178 -3.26 -7.45 -14.98
N SER A 179 -4.33 -7.72 -14.25
CA SER A 179 -4.28 -8.20 -12.86
C SER A 179 -3.98 -9.69 -12.75
N GLN A 180 -4.25 -10.46 -13.79
CA GLN A 180 -3.78 -11.83 -13.91
C GLN A 180 -2.27 -11.77 -14.15
N GLY A 181 -1.46 -12.12 -13.14
CA GLY A 181 -0.01 -12.25 -13.32
C GLY A 181 0.31 -13.28 -14.40
N PRO A 182 1.56 -13.34 -14.90
CA PRO A 182 1.93 -14.33 -15.90
C PRO A 182 1.50 -15.72 -15.43
N THR A 183 0.88 -16.46 -16.31
CA THR A 183 0.54 -17.87 -16.08
C THR A 183 1.82 -18.62 -15.71
N ALA A 184 1.71 -19.75 -15.03
CA ALA A 184 2.88 -20.58 -14.69
C ALA A 184 3.73 -20.91 -15.93
N GLN A 185 3.11 -21.04 -17.11
CA GLN A 185 3.79 -21.24 -18.39
C GLN A 185 4.55 -20.00 -18.87
N GLU A 186 3.96 -18.81 -18.76
CA GLU A 186 4.62 -17.54 -19.10
C GLU A 186 5.76 -17.22 -18.14
N ALA A 187 5.58 -17.46 -16.84
CA ALA A 187 6.63 -17.32 -15.84
C ALA A 187 7.79 -18.30 -16.11
N SER A 188 7.52 -19.54 -16.46
CA SER A 188 8.53 -20.52 -16.84
C SER A 188 9.26 -20.13 -18.12
N SER A 189 8.54 -19.61 -19.12
CA SER A 189 9.12 -19.10 -20.37
C SER A 189 10.01 -17.88 -20.14
N LEU A 190 9.62 -16.97 -19.27
CA LEU A 190 10.44 -15.81 -18.88
C LEU A 190 11.69 -16.24 -18.10
N LEU A 191 11.58 -17.20 -17.17
CA LEU A 191 12.71 -17.74 -16.44
C LEU A 191 13.68 -18.46 -17.37
N SER A 192 13.20 -19.23 -18.37
CA SER A 192 14.06 -19.88 -19.36
C SER A 192 14.76 -18.88 -20.28
N LYS A 193 14.11 -17.74 -20.58
CA LYS A 193 14.65 -16.71 -21.47
C LYS A 193 15.66 -15.80 -20.80
N TYR A 194 15.53 -15.57 -19.48
CA TYR A 194 16.38 -14.64 -18.70
C TYR A 194 17.21 -15.33 -17.62
N GLY A 195 16.91 -16.57 -17.25
CA GLY A 195 17.66 -17.36 -16.25
C GLY A 195 18.92 -18.05 -16.80
N ALA A 196 19.10 -18.09 -18.12
CA ALA A 196 20.25 -18.76 -18.76
C ALA A 196 21.48 -17.83 -18.97
N SER A 197 21.47 -16.61 -18.41
CA SER A 197 22.52 -15.63 -18.69
C SER A 197 23.15 -15.07 -17.41
N GLN A 198 23.68 -15.90 -16.50
CA GLN A 198 24.68 -15.46 -15.52
C GLN A 198 25.51 -16.64 -14.95
N GLU A 199 26.27 -17.28 -15.79
CA GLU A 199 27.53 -17.88 -15.37
C GLU A 199 28.68 -17.06 -16.00
N THR A 200 29.05 -15.95 -15.35
CA THR A 200 30.33 -15.32 -15.58
C THR A 200 31.35 -16.05 -14.71
N PRO A 201 32.40 -16.70 -15.27
CA PRO A 201 33.42 -17.33 -14.47
C PRO A 201 34.21 -16.23 -13.72
N VAL A 202 34.22 -16.30 -12.41
CA VAL A 202 35.14 -15.51 -11.56
C VAL A 202 36.56 -16.02 -11.84
N THR A 203 37.30 -15.26 -12.65
CA THR A 203 38.74 -15.48 -12.83
C THR A 203 39.43 -14.94 -11.60
N THR A 204 39.88 -15.81 -10.71
CA THR A 204 40.83 -15.51 -9.64
C THR A 204 42.19 -15.13 -10.27
N ARG A 205 42.63 -13.92 -9.97
CA ARG A 205 44.06 -13.52 -9.98
C ARG A 205 44.45 -12.99 -8.61
#